data_6395ad051a5ba41570a84196c52285bf
#
_entry.id   6395ad051a5ba41570a84196c52285bf
#
_cell.length_a   1.000
_cell.length_b   1.000
_cell.length_c   1.000
_cell.angle_alpha   90.00
_cell.angle_beta   90.00
_cell.angle_gamma   90.00
#
_symmetry.space_group_name_H-M   'P 1'
#
loop_
_entity.id
_entity.type
_entity.pdbx_description
1 polymer ?
#
loop_
_entity_poly.entity_id
_entity_poly.type
_entity_poly.pdbx_seq_one_letter_code
_entity_poly.pdbx_strand_id
1 'polypeptide(L)'
;MKNKNIIPIIALGILLTCSCGKQEQTVPTKDPDEIKEEVIEAVKPEDPAFVPEIDQIRSICELSTVKCVYHNVAYGIQYSGTGLAHVGEKERRFMQEYDSEVEISYPVDKISMSQNGTEIHITLPEPVISTRKIPESISKYSYIEEPDQDIQKNPIRTETIGLAVEKADATMMEDIMNNSSLLSTAENQAKYLIENYIRQIGSLTDVEYTIIWDKEPSISSD
;
A
#
# COMPACT_ATOMS: atom_id res chain seq x y z
N MET A 1 37.54 28.57 24.53
CA MET A 1 38.61 28.56 23.51
C MET A 1 38.01 28.18 22.18
N LYS A 2 38.14 29.09 21.20
CA LYS A 2 37.62 29.01 19.82
C LYS A 2 38.33 27.94 19.00
N ASN A 3 37.65 27.22 18.13
CA ASN A 3 38.19 26.89 16.82
C ASN A 3 37.06 26.74 15.80
N LYS A 4 37.02 27.70 14.89
CA LYS A 4 36.27 27.73 13.65
C LYS A 4 37.11 27.04 12.56
N ASN A 5 36.66 25.99 11.94
CA ASN A 5 37.26 25.49 10.70
C ASN A 5 36.37 25.89 9.52
N ILE A 6 36.86 26.82 8.74
CA ILE A 6 36.36 27.32 7.48
C ILE A 6 36.96 26.42 6.38
N ILE A 7 36.15 25.79 5.57
CA ILE A 7 36.56 25.04 4.36
C ILE A 7 36.33 25.97 3.15
N PRO A 8 37.33 26.22 2.29
CA PRO A 8 37.16 27.08 1.12
C PRO A 8 36.55 26.31 -0.05
N ILE A 9 35.57 26.94 -0.69
CA ILE A 9 34.96 26.51 -1.95
C ILE A 9 35.92 26.81 -3.09
N ILE A 10 36.38 25.78 -3.79
CA ILE A 10 37.14 25.90 -5.04
C ILE A 10 36.14 25.87 -6.20
N ALA A 11 35.94 27.01 -6.85
CA ALA A 11 35.24 27.15 -8.10
C ALA A 11 36.17 26.75 -9.24
N LEU A 12 35.86 25.63 -9.94
CA LEU A 12 36.55 25.20 -11.15
C LEU A 12 35.76 25.69 -12.39
N GLY A 13 36.24 26.76 -12.98
CA GLY A 13 35.72 27.28 -14.24
C GLY A 13 36.21 26.46 -15.44
N ILE A 14 35.31 25.89 -16.21
CA ILE A 14 35.60 25.23 -17.52
C ILE A 14 35.28 26.22 -18.60
N LEU A 15 36.32 26.73 -19.30
CA LEU A 15 36.24 27.49 -20.54
C LEU A 15 36.03 26.55 -21.70
N LEU A 16 34.84 26.59 -22.33
CA LEU A 16 34.57 25.96 -23.63
C LEU A 16 34.87 26.95 -24.74
N THR A 17 35.95 26.69 -25.49
CA THR A 17 36.28 27.40 -26.71
C THR A 17 35.41 26.94 -27.87
N CYS A 18 34.54 27.83 -28.39
CA CYS A 18 33.81 27.65 -29.64
C CYS A 18 34.79 27.77 -30.81
N SER A 19 35.01 26.69 -31.54
CA SER A 19 35.64 26.70 -32.86
C SER A 19 34.59 26.91 -33.94
N CYS A 20 34.61 28.06 -34.61
CA CYS A 20 33.73 28.43 -35.70
C CYS A 20 34.32 27.87 -37.02
N GLY A 21 33.75 26.77 -37.53
CA GLY A 21 34.00 26.28 -38.87
C GLY A 21 32.90 26.76 -39.83
N LYS A 22 33.18 27.71 -40.70
CA LYS A 22 32.30 28.11 -41.82
C LYS A 22 32.29 26.99 -42.85
N GLN A 23 31.13 26.42 -43.12
CA GLN A 23 30.88 25.65 -44.32
C GLN A 23 29.73 26.31 -45.07
N GLU A 24 30.03 26.95 -46.16
CA GLU A 24 29.07 27.49 -47.14
C GLU A 24 28.38 26.31 -47.84
N GLN A 25 27.09 26.13 -47.58
CA GLN A 25 26.22 25.33 -48.44
C GLN A 25 25.24 26.27 -49.13
N THR A 26 25.36 26.31 -50.44
CA THR A 26 24.50 27.01 -51.38
C THR A 26 23.06 26.54 -51.28
N VAL A 27 22.16 27.45 -50.92
CA VAL A 27 20.72 27.29 -50.91
C VAL A 27 20.20 27.42 -52.33
N PRO A 28 19.45 26.45 -52.89
CA PRO A 28 18.70 26.71 -54.12
C PRO A 28 17.45 27.52 -53.76
N THR A 29 17.35 28.68 -54.33
CA THR A 29 16.17 29.54 -54.31
C THR A 29 15.02 28.84 -55.02
N LYS A 30 14.00 28.43 -54.25
CA LYS A 30 12.69 27.99 -54.76
C LYS A 30 11.75 29.20 -54.76
N ASP A 31 10.98 29.30 -55.80
CA ASP A 31 9.99 30.34 -56.06
C ASP A 31 8.92 30.47 -54.98
N PRO A 32 8.39 31.68 -54.70
CA PRO A 32 7.46 31.94 -53.59
C PRO A 32 6.01 31.52 -53.84
N ASP A 33 5.66 30.86 -54.94
CA ASP A 33 4.25 30.64 -55.30
C ASP A 33 3.70 29.24 -55.26
N GLU A 34 4.30 28.34 -54.45
CA GLU A 34 3.73 26.99 -54.21
C GLU A 34 3.71 26.63 -52.74
N ILE A 35 3.07 27.48 -51.91
CA ILE A 35 2.59 27.03 -50.61
C ILE A 35 1.21 26.40 -50.85
N LYS A 36 1.20 25.11 -51.20
CA LYS A 36 0.02 24.29 -50.98
C LYS A 36 -0.16 24.21 -49.48
N GLU A 37 -1.24 24.80 -48.96
CA GLU A 37 -1.78 24.49 -47.65
C GLU A 37 -1.95 22.98 -47.60
N GLU A 38 -0.98 22.28 -47.05
CA GLU A 38 -1.15 20.92 -46.54
C GLU A 38 -2.09 21.06 -45.36
N VAL A 39 -3.38 20.88 -45.62
CA VAL A 39 -4.38 20.71 -44.56
C VAL A 39 -3.86 19.55 -43.77
N ILE A 40 -3.29 19.84 -42.60
CA ILE A 40 -3.03 18.84 -41.56
C ILE A 40 -4.43 18.38 -41.14
N GLU A 41 -4.90 17.33 -41.83
CA GLU A 41 -6.07 16.60 -41.44
C GLU A 41 -5.79 16.19 -39.99
N ALA A 42 -6.52 16.79 -39.04
CA ALA A 42 -6.41 16.46 -37.65
C ALA A 42 -6.63 14.95 -37.53
N VAL A 43 -5.55 14.22 -37.26
CA VAL A 43 -5.57 12.79 -36.98
C VAL A 43 -6.54 12.62 -35.84
N LYS A 44 -7.75 12.15 -36.18
CA LYS A 44 -8.74 11.74 -35.21
C LYS A 44 -8.07 10.67 -34.37
N PRO A 45 -7.97 10.82 -33.05
CA PRO A 45 -7.30 9.83 -32.21
C PRO A 45 -8.19 8.60 -32.13
N GLU A 46 -8.07 7.70 -33.08
CA GLU A 46 -8.53 6.31 -33.00
C GLU A 46 -7.37 5.41 -32.54
N ASP A 47 -6.47 5.95 -31.72
CA ASP A 47 -5.36 5.18 -31.18
C ASP A 47 -5.86 4.39 -29.96
N PRO A 48 -5.85 3.03 -30.02
CA PRO A 48 -6.29 2.20 -28.90
C PRO A 48 -5.49 2.42 -27.59
N ALA A 49 -4.39 3.18 -27.66
CA ALA A 49 -3.58 3.55 -26.51
C ALA A 49 -4.27 4.50 -25.51
N PHE A 50 -5.40 5.09 -25.87
CA PHE A 50 -6.11 6.08 -25.04
C PHE A 50 -7.49 5.64 -24.54
N VAL A 51 -7.73 4.34 -24.44
CA VAL A 51 -8.93 3.80 -23.80
C VAL A 51 -8.58 3.27 -22.41
N PRO A 52 -9.52 3.34 -21.45
CA PRO A 52 -9.31 2.72 -20.13
C PRO A 52 -9.06 1.21 -20.26
N GLU A 53 -7.98 0.74 -19.63
CA GLU A 53 -7.57 -0.66 -19.69
C GLU A 53 -7.65 -1.33 -18.31
N ILE A 54 -8.15 -2.57 -18.28
CA ILE A 54 -8.30 -3.34 -17.05
C ILE A 54 -6.95 -3.58 -16.35
N ASP A 55 -5.87 -3.78 -17.08
CA ASP A 55 -4.57 -4.05 -16.49
C ASP A 55 -3.98 -2.80 -15.79
N GLN A 56 -4.30 -1.61 -16.27
CA GLN A 56 -3.96 -0.36 -15.58
C GLN A 56 -4.76 -0.20 -14.30
N ILE A 57 -6.06 -0.52 -14.34
CA ILE A 57 -6.92 -0.51 -13.14
C ILE A 57 -6.41 -1.51 -12.09
N ARG A 58 -6.01 -2.71 -12.51
CA ARG A 58 -5.41 -3.72 -11.63
C ARG A 58 -4.12 -3.22 -10.98
N SER A 59 -3.24 -2.60 -11.76
CA SER A 59 -2.00 -2.01 -11.24
C SER A 59 -2.25 -0.88 -10.24
N ILE A 60 -3.27 -0.06 -10.46
CA ILE A 60 -3.69 0.99 -9.52
C ILE A 60 -4.18 0.38 -8.21
N CYS A 61 -4.97 -0.68 -8.27
CA CYS A 61 -5.49 -1.36 -7.08
C CYS A 61 -4.38 -2.08 -6.30
N GLU A 62 -3.36 -2.62 -6.97
CA GLU A 62 -2.18 -3.18 -6.33
C GLU A 62 -1.41 -2.12 -5.53
N LEU A 63 -1.35 -0.88 -6.04
CA LEU A 63 -0.69 0.25 -5.39
C LEU A 63 -1.57 0.94 -4.33
N SER A 64 -2.89 0.74 -4.37
CA SER A 64 -3.86 1.43 -3.50
C SER A 64 -4.04 0.80 -2.11
N THR A 65 -3.04 0.08 -1.64
CA THR A 65 -3.05 -0.59 -0.35
C THR A 65 -3.11 0.40 0.81
N VAL A 66 -4.02 0.18 1.74
CA VAL A 66 -4.05 0.91 3.01
C VAL A 66 -3.21 0.13 4.02
N LYS A 67 -2.22 0.79 4.62
CA LYS A 67 -1.38 0.24 5.67
C LYS A 67 -1.58 1.01 6.97
N CYS A 68 -1.71 0.27 8.07
CA CYS A 68 -1.76 0.84 9.41
C CYS A 68 -0.98 -0.03 10.39
N VAL A 69 -0.67 0.53 11.54
CA VAL A 69 0.01 -0.17 12.62
C VAL A 69 -0.95 -0.30 13.80
N TYR A 70 -1.13 -1.53 14.27
CA TYR A 70 -1.88 -1.85 15.47
C TYR A 70 -0.92 -2.14 16.61
N HIS A 71 -1.14 -1.46 17.74
CA HIS A 71 -0.47 -1.78 18.98
C HIS A 71 -1.29 -2.83 19.74
N ASN A 72 -0.69 -3.98 19.99
CA ASN A 72 -1.35 -5.12 20.61
C ASN A 72 -0.78 -5.41 21.98
N VAL A 73 -1.64 -5.93 22.86
CA VAL A 73 -1.26 -6.44 24.17
C VAL A 73 -1.78 -7.86 24.35
N ALA A 74 -0.85 -8.81 24.38
CA ALA A 74 -1.17 -10.21 24.68
C ALA A 74 -1.18 -10.43 26.18
N TYR A 75 -2.30 -10.94 26.72
CA TYR A 75 -2.45 -11.35 28.11
C TYR A 75 -2.44 -12.86 28.24
N GLY A 76 -1.65 -13.38 29.17
CA GLY A 76 -1.55 -14.81 29.40
C GLY A 76 -1.49 -15.19 30.87
N ILE A 77 -1.83 -16.43 31.09
CA ILE A 77 -1.78 -17.06 32.42
C ILE A 77 -0.94 -18.34 32.32
N GLN A 78 0.13 -18.42 33.09
CA GLN A 78 0.88 -19.64 33.32
C GLN A 78 0.32 -20.31 34.57
N TYR A 79 -0.46 -21.37 34.38
CA TYR A 79 -1.01 -22.12 35.49
C TYR A 79 0.07 -22.93 36.20
N SER A 80 -0.11 -23.15 37.50
CA SER A 80 0.73 -24.07 38.27
C SER A 80 0.55 -25.49 37.75
N GLY A 81 1.61 -26.28 37.83
CA GLY A 81 1.56 -27.71 37.52
C GLY A 81 0.80 -28.50 38.61
N THR A 82 0.52 -29.77 38.32
CA THR A 82 -0.14 -30.71 39.25
C THR A 82 0.83 -31.78 39.77
N GLY A 83 0.63 -32.25 41.00
CA GLY A 83 1.43 -33.29 41.59
C GLY A 83 2.57 -32.79 42.49
N LEU A 84 3.31 -33.74 43.10
CA LEU A 84 4.32 -33.46 44.14
C LEU A 84 5.49 -32.60 43.60
N ALA A 85 5.80 -32.69 42.32
CA ALA A 85 6.88 -31.92 41.70
C ALA A 85 6.56 -30.42 41.61
N HIS A 86 5.28 -30.04 41.71
CA HIS A 86 4.79 -28.69 41.54
C HIS A 86 4.31 -28.02 42.83
N VAL A 87 4.63 -28.66 43.98
CA VAL A 87 4.26 -28.11 45.28
C VAL A 87 4.92 -26.74 45.48
N GLY A 88 4.08 -25.73 45.75
CA GLY A 88 4.52 -24.35 45.94
C GLY A 88 4.58 -23.50 44.66
N GLU A 89 4.27 -24.06 43.49
CA GLU A 89 4.04 -23.27 42.30
C GLU A 89 2.75 -22.47 42.45
N LYS A 90 2.80 -21.19 41.95
CA LYS A 90 1.62 -20.33 41.88
C LYS A 90 1.33 -19.98 40.41
N GLU A 91 0.08 -19.68 40.12
CA GLU A 91 -0.31 -19.08 38.85
C GLU A 91 0.45 -17.78 38.62
N ARG A 92 0.87 -17.54 37.36
CA ARG A 92 1.55 -16.33 36.92
C ARG A 92 0.76 -15.67 35.81
N ARG A 93 0.52 -14.37 35.96
CA ARG A 93 -0.14 -13.55 34.95
C ARG A 93 0.88 -12.61 34.32
N PHE A 94 0.83 -12.52 33.03
CA PHE A 94 1.77 -11.67 32.26
C PHE A 94 1.08 -10.95 31.14
N MET A 95 1.73 -9.92 30.63
CA MET A 95 1.39 -9.25 29.40
C MET A 95 2.64 -9.08 28.54
N GLN A 96 2.43 -9.02 27.23
CA GLN A 96 3.46 -8.71 26.25
C GLN A 96 2.89 -7.77 25.22
N GLU A 97 3.59 -6.66 24.96
CA GLU A 97 3.21 -5.66 23.96
C GLU A 97 3.97 -5.91 22.67
N TYR A 98 3.32 -5.67 21.55
CA TYR A 98 3.91 -5.74 20.22
C TYR A 98 3.06 -4.97 19.22
N ASP A 99 3.70 -4.53 18.12
CA ASP A 99 3.02 -3.89 17.01
C ASP A 99 2.86 -4.87 15.84
N SER A 100 1.75 -4.71 15.12
CA SER A 100 1.47 -5.41 13.87
C SER A 100 1.18 -4.42 12.77
N GLU A 101 1.85 -4.58 11.64
CA GLU A 101 1.48 -3.92 10.40
C GLU A 101 0.28 -4.65 9.80
N VAL A 102 -0.75 -3.90 9.49
CA VAL A 102 -1.96 -4.39 8.83
C VAL A 102 -2.03 -3.77 7.45
N GLU A 103 -2.22 -4.60 6.45
CA GLU A 103 -2.34 -4.20 5.05
C GLU A 103 -3.69 -4.67 4.51
N ILE A 104 -4.44 -3.72 3.94
CA ILE A 104 -5.74 -3.97 3.30
C ILE A 104 -5.55 -3.74 1.80
N SER A 105 -5.73 -4.78 1.01
CA SER A 105 -5.51 -4.77 -0.44
C SER A 105 -6.67 -5.43 -1.19
N TYR A 106 -6.74 -5.20 -2.49
CA TYR A 106 -7.73 -5.83 -3.36
C TYR A 106 -7.07 -6.89 -4.23
N PRO A 107 -7.62 -8.13 -4.31
CA PRO A 107 -7.08 -9.17 -5.18
C PRO A 107 -7.28 -8.76 -6.64
N VAL A 108 -6.17 -8.36 -7.29
CA VAL A 108 -6.17 -7.74 -8.62
C VAL A 108 -6.70 -8.67 -9.72
N ASP A 109 -6.53 -9.97 -9.56
CA ASP A 109 -7.05 -11.01 -10.46
C ASP A 109 -8.58 -11.09 -10.48
N LYS A 110 -9.25 -10.66 -9.41
CA LYS A 110 -10.70 -10.63 -9.28
C LYS A 110 -11.35 -9.31 -9.70
N ILE A 111 -10.57 -8.27 -9.93
CA ILE A 111 -11.10 -7.00 -10.43
C ILE A 111 -11.53 -7.20 -11.88
N SER A 112 -12.77 -6.83 -12.18
CA SER A 112 -13.31 -6.89 -13.53
C SER A 112 -13.77 -5.53 -14.02
N MET A 113 -13.67 -5.34 -15.34
CA MET A 113 -14.13 -4.14 -16.04
C MET A 113 -14.83 -4.57 -17.33
N SER A 114 -15.95 -3.93 -17.65
CA SER A 114 -16.55 -3.97 -18.97
C SER A 114 -16.90 -2.56 -19.42
N GLN A 115 -16.80 -2.31 -20.71
CA GLN A 115 -17.10 -1.00 -21.32
C GLN A 115 -18.17 -1.15 -22.37
N ASN A 116 -19.17 -0.25 -22.33
CA ASN A 116 -20.20 -0.13 -23.34
C ASN A 116 -20.32 1.35 -23.76
N GLY A 117 -19.66 1.71 -24.86
CA GLY A 117 -19.55 3.11 -25.28
C GLY A 117 -18.78 3.94 -24.26
N THR A 118 -19.44 4.90 -23.63
CA THR A 118 -18.88 5.77 -22.59
C THR A 118 -19.16 5.27 -21.16
N GLU A 119 -19.93 4.21 -21.01
CA GLU A 119 -20.21 3.60 -19.70
C GLU A 119 -19.17 2.54 -19.38
N ILE A 120 -18.55 2.64 -18.20
CA ILE A 120 -17.54 1.72 -17.69
C ILE A 120 -18.05 1.09 -16.41
N HIS A 121 -18.29 -0.20 -16.46
CA HIS A 121 -18.68 -1.02 -15.31
C HIS A 121 -17.46 -1.62 -14.66
N ILE A 122 -17.29 -1.42 -13.35
CA ILE A 122 -16.16 -1.92 -12.58
C ILE A 122 -16.68 -2.64 -11.35
N THR A 123 -16.19 -3.88 -11.16
CA THR A 123 -16.44 -4.65 -9.93
C THR A 123 -15.15 -4.72 -9.12
N LEU A 124 -15.21 -4.21 -7.88
CA LEU A 124 -14.15 -4.44 -6.88
C LEU A 124 -14.55 -5.64 -6.03
N PRO A 125 -13.66 -6.62 -5.85
CA PRO A 125 -13.88 -7.74 -4.94
C PRO A 125 -13.81 -7.29 -3.48
N GLU A 126 -14.14 -8.19 -2.55
CA GLU A 126 -13.88 -7.95 -1.14
C GLU A 126 -12.38 -7.77 -0.89
N PRO A 127 -11.99 -6.84 0.01
CA PRO A 127 -10.59 -6.63 0.33
C PRO A 127 -10.01 -7.83 1.09
N VAL A 128 -8.72 -8.05 0.89
CA VAL A 128 -7.93 -9.01 1.66
C VAL A 128 -7.15 -8.27 2.73
N ILE A 129 -7.23 -8.77 3.96
CA ILE A 129 -6.50 -8.24 5.10
C ILE A 129 -5.31 -9.16 5.37
N SER A 130 -4.12 -8.62 5.36
CA SER A 130 -2.90 -9.31 5.79
C SER A 130 -2.27 -8.61 6.98
N THR A 131 -1.63 -9.38 7.85
CA THR A 131 -1.00 -8.86 9.06
C THR A 131 0.42 -9.39 9.19
N ARG A 132 1.32 -8.53 9.67
CA ARG A 132 2.71 -8.89 9.93
C ARG A 132 3.18 -8.26 11.23
N LYS A 133 3.65 -9.08 12.16
CA LYS A 133 4.27 -8.56 13.40
C LYS A 133 5.55 -7.79 13.07
N ILE A 134 5.78 -6.71 13.79
CA ILE A 134 7.01 -5.92 13.72
C ILE A 134 7.96 -6.48 14.78
N PRO A 135 9.02 -7.24 14.41
CA PRO A 135 9.84 -7.95 15.38
C PRO A 135 10.51 -7.02 16.39
N GLU A 136 10.87 -5.81 15.97
CA GLU A 136 11.56 -4.81 16.78
C GLU A 136 10.66 -4.20 17.86
N SER A 137 9.34 -4.31 17.70
CA SER A 137 8.34 -3.81 18.66
C SER A 137 8.01 -4.79 19.77
N ILE A 138 8.42 -6.05 19.62
CA ILE A 138 8.09 -7.09 20.60
C ILE A 138 8.81 -6.82 21.92
N SER A 139 8.06 -6.42 22.93
CA SER A 139 8.57 -6.22 24.27
C SER A 139 8.93 -7.54 24.94
N LYS A 140 9.76 -7.48 25.98
CA LYS A 140 9.80 -8.61 26.92
C LYS A 140 8.46 -8.65 27.66
N TYR A 141 7.97 -9.88 27.96
CA TYR A 141 6.79 -10.01 28.79
C TYR A 141 7.01 -9.37 30.17
N SER A 142 5.98 -8.76 30.72
CA SER A 142 5.94 -8.19 32.06
C SER A 142 4.95 -8.95 32.90
N TYR A 143 5.24 -9.16 34.18
CA TYR A 143 4.26 -9.70 35.10
C TYR A 143 3.21 -8.64 35.43
N ILE A 144 1.91 -9.04 35.47
CA ILE A 144 0.83 -8.13 35.84
C ILE A 144 0.83 -7.91 37.35
N GLU A 145 1.19 -8.98 38.12
CA GLU A 145 1.39 -8.92 39.54
C GLU A 145 2.84 -9.22 39.84
N GLU A 146 3.47 -8.49 40.79
CA GLU A 146 4.82 -8.79 41.20
C GLU A 146 4.92 -10.25 41.66
N PRO A 147 5.81 -11.05 41.05
CA PRO A 147 5.96 -12.41 41.43
C PRO A 147 6.59 -12.50 42.81
N ASP A 148 6.09 -13.42 43.66
CA ASP A 148 6.79 -13.80 44.87
C ASP A 148 8.24 -14.17 44.55
N GLN A 149 9.11 -14.16 45.56
CA GLN A 149 10.55 -14.46 45.45
C GLN A 149 10.88 -15.81 44.77
N ASP A 150 9.87 -16.67 44.60
CA ASP A 150 9.95 -18.00 43.98
C ASP A 150 9.59 -18.02 42.46
N ILE A 151 9.93 -16.96 41.75
CA ILE A 151 9.74 -16.89 40.28
C ILE A 151 10.25 -18.13 39.54
N GLN A 152 11.29 -18.76 40.04
CA GLN A 152 11.89 -19.96 39.45
C GLN A 152 10.99 -21.19 39.52
N LYS A 153 9.98 -21.21 40.41
CA LYS A 153 9.08 -22.35 40.58
C LYS A 153 7.93 -22.43 39.57
N ASN A 154 7.69 -21.43 38.75
CA ASN A 154 6.73 -21.52 37.67
C ASN A 154 7.06 -20.43 36.59
N PRO A 155 8.17 -20.57 35.85
CA PRO A 155 8.53 -19.59 34.83
C PRO A 155 7.49 -19.63 33.74
N ILE A 156 7.24 -18.45 33.13
CA ILE A 156 6.35 -18.35 31.95
C ILE A 156 7.03 -19.04 30.78
N ARG A 157 6.33 -20.04 30.23
CA ARG A 157 6.83 -20.85 29.10
C ARG A 157 6.59 -20.16 27.80
N THR A 158 7.49 -20.38 26.82
CA THR A 158 7.38 -19.85 25.47
C THR A 158 6.06 -20.24 24.80
N GLU A 159 5.59 -21.46 25.03
CA GLU A 159 4.31 -21.94 24.50
C GLU A 159 3.14 -21.14 25.04
N THR A 160 3.17 -20.80 26.35
CA THR A 160 2.11 -19.96 26.96
C THR A 160 2.09 -18.56 26.42
N ILE A 161 3.29 -17.99 26.15
CA ILE A 161 3.41 -16.69 25.47
C ILE A 161 2.86 -16.79 24.06
N GLY A 162 3.22 -17.84 23.31
CA GLY A 162 2.75 -18.06 21.94
C GLY A 162 1.22 -18.10 21.85
N LEU A 163 0.57 -18.85 22.74
CA LEU A 163 -0.91 -18.93 22.81
C LEU A 163 -1.56 -17.58 23.16
N ALA A 164 -0.95 -16.81 24.05
CA ALA A 164 -1.45 -15.48 24.41
C ALA A 164 -1.37 -14.51 23.22
N VAL A 165 -0.26 -14.54 22.47
CA VAL A 165 -0.06 -13.74 21.27
C VAL A 165 -1.01 -14.17 20.16
N GLU A 166 -1.20 -15.47 19.92
CA GLU A 166 -2.14 -15.99 18.93
C GLU A 166 -3.58 -15.52 19.21
N LYS A 167 -4.00 -15.55 20.49
CA LYS A 167 -5.30 -15.04 20.88
C LYS A 167 -5.44 -13.53 20.66
N ALA A 168 -4.39 -12.77 20.96
CA ALA A 168 -4.38 -11.32 20.71
C ALA A 168 -4.46 -11.00 19.21
N ASP A 169 -3.74 -11.76 18.37
CA ASP A 169 -3.82 -11.63 16.91
C ASP A 169 -5.23 -11.93 16.39
N ALA A 170 -5.88 -12.97 16.88
CA ALA A 170 -7.25 -13.31 16.48
C ALA A 170 -8.24 -12.19 16.85
N THR A 171 -8.11 -11.62 18.06
CA THR A 171 -8.94 -10.48 18.50
C THR A 171 -8.69 -9.25 17.63
N MET A 172 -7.43 -8.93 17.34
CA MET A 172 -7.07 -7.83 16.44
C MET A 172 -7.68 -8.01 15.05
N MET A 173 -7.62 -9.22 14.48
CA MET A 173 -8.20 -9.51 13.18
C MET A 173 -9.72 -9.32 13.19
N GLU A 174 -10.41 -9.76 14.25
CA GLU A 174 -11.84 -9.55 14.42
C GLU A 174 -12.18 -8.04 14.51
N ASP A 175 -11.41 -7.27 15.26
CA ASP A 175 -11.58 -5.82 15.39
C ASP A 175 -11.39 -5.11 14.03
N ILE A 176 -10.42 -5.53 13.22
CA ILE A 176 -10.18 -4.97 11.88
C ILE A 176 -11.34 -5.30 10.95
N MET A 177 -11.80 -6.56 10.93
CA MET A 177 -12.92 -6.98 10.08
C MET A 177 -14.22 -6.26 10.43
N ASN A 178 -14.41 -5.91 11.68
CA ASN A 178 -15.58 -5.15 12.16
C ASN A 178 -15.41 -3.63 12.04
N ASN A 179 -14.22 -3.14 11.64
CA ASN A 179 -13.96 -1.71 11.49
C ASN A 179 -14.43 -1.21 10.11
N SER A 180 -15.71 -0.93 9.99
CA SER A 180 -16.32 -0.43 8.75
C SER A 180 -15.68 0.87 8.24
N SER A 181 -15.18 1.72 9.13
CA SER A 181 -14.51 2.97 8.74
C SER A 181 -13.18 2.71 8.06
N LEU A 182 -12.40 1.75 8.55
CA LEU A 182 -11.11 1.38 7.96
C LEU A 182 -11.31 0.73 6.58
N LEU A 183 -12.26 -0.22 6.49
CA LEU A 183 -12.58 -0.90 5.24
C LEU A 183 -13.13 0.06 4.18
N SER A 184 -14.05 0.96 4.57
CA SER A 184 -14.58 1.97 3.64
C SER A 184 -13.51 2.98 3.20
N THR A 185 -12.52 3.28 4.04
CA THR A 185 -11.38 4.13 3.65
C THR A 185 -10.56 3.45 2.55
N ALA A 186 -10.29 2.16 2.68
CA ALA A 186 -9.55 1.40 1.67
C ALA A 186 -10.34 1.35 0.34
N GLU A 187 -11.64 1.09 0.40
CA GLU A 187 -12.52 1.07 -0.77
C GLU A 187 -12.56 2.43 -1.48
N ASN A 188 -12.79 3.50 -0.72
CA ASN A 188 -12.85 4.85 -1.27
C ASN A 188 -11.52 5.27 -1.90
N GLN A 189 -10.40 4.88 -1.32
CA GLN A 189 -9.07 5.15 -1.87
C GLN A 189 -8.88 4.45 -3.22
N ALA A 190 -9.22 3.17 -3.32
CA ALA A 190 -9.15 2.43 -4.58
C ALA A 190 -10.05 3.05 -5.65
N LYS A 191 -11.31 3.31 -5.33
CA LYS A 191 -12.27 3.96 -6.24
C LYS A 191 -11.77 5.32 -6.72
N TYR A 192 -11.31 6.16 -5.82
CA TYR A 192 -10.78 7.48 -6.15
C TYR A 192 -9.62 7.43 -7.15
N LEU A 193 -8.69 6.50 -6.98
CA LEU A 193 -7.55 6.35 -7.89
C LEU A 193 -7.99 5.87 -9.27
N ILE A 194 -8.92 4.92 -9.34
CA ILE A 194 -9.49 4.42 -10.60
C ILE A 194 -10.26 5.53 -11.32
N GLU A 195 -11.11 6.26 -10.61
CA GLU A 195 -11.86 7.38 -11.18
C GLU A 195 -10.95 8.46 -11.75
N ASN A 196 -9.86 8.79 -11.04
CA ASN A 196 -8.87 9.74 -11.53
C ASN A 196 -8.17 9.24 -12.80
N TYR A 197 -7.81 7.96 -12.86
CA TYR A 197 -7.22 7.37 -14.06
C TYR A 197 -8.17 7.49 -15.26
N ILE A 198 -9.41 7.04 -15.10
CA ILE A 198 -10.41 7.07 -16.17
C ILE A 198 -10.68 8.52 -16.63
N ARG A 199 -10.78 9.47 -15.70
CA ARG A 199 -10.96 10.89 -15.99
C ARG A 199 -9.77 11.47 -16.76
N GLN A 200 -8.54 11.05 -16.44
CA GLN A 200 -7.35 11.48 -17.20
C GLN A 200 -7.39 10.96 -18.64
N ILE A 201 -7.76 9.69 -18.86
CA ILE A 201 -7.96 9.15 -20.21
C ILE A 201 -9.03 9.93 -20.95
N GLY A 202 -10.17 10.18 -20.31
CA GLY A 202 -11.26 10.99 -20.91
C GLY A 202 -10.81 12.39 -21.33
N SER A 203 -9.99 13.04 -20.50
CA SER A 203 -9.44 14.37 -20.82
C SER A 203 -8.47 14.35 -22.02
N LEU A 204 -7.75 13.25 -22.23
CA LEU A 204 -6.83 13.11 -23.36
C LEU A 204 -7.57 12.81 -24.68
N THR A 205 -8.74 12.20 -24.60
CA THR A 205 -9.52 11.74 -25.77
C THR A 205 -10.75 12.59 -26.06
N ASP A 206 -10.99 13.62 -25.23
CA ASP A 206 -12.23 14.43 -25.26
C ASP A 206 -13.51 13.57 -25.13
N VAL A 207 -13.43 12.52 -24.31
CA VAL A 207 -14.52 11.61 -24.01
C VAL A 207 -14.90 11.71 -22.53
N GLU A 208 -16.17 11.92 -22.24
CA GLU A 208 -16.69 11.89 -20.87
C GLU A 208 -17.18 10.46 -20.54
N TYR A 209 -16.42 9.77 -19.69
CA TYR A 209 -16.78 8.43 -19.22
C TYR A 209 -17.66 8.48 -17.97
N THR A 210 -18.67 7.62 -17.93
CA THR A 210 -19.51 7.37 -16.75
C THR A 210 -19.10 6.07 -16.11
N ILE A 211 -18.71 6.12 -14.83
CA ILE A 211 -18.28 4.91 -14.08
C ILE A 211 -19.45 4.39 -13.27
N ILE A 212 -19.72 3.10 -13.41
CA ILE A 212 -20.73 2.35 -12.67
C ILE A 212 -20.01 1.31 -11.83
N TRP A 213 -20.19 1.40 -10.51
CA TRP A 213 -19.63 0.44 -9.57
C TRP A 213 -20.61 -0.71 -9.36
N ASP A 214 -20.26 -1.86 -9.90
CA ASP A 214 -21.05 -3.08 -9.73
C ASP A 214 -20.71 -3.76 -8.41
N LYS A 215 -21.69 -4.39 -7.80
CA LYS A 215 -21.46 -5.25 -6.64
C LYS A 215 -20.98 -6.61 -7.11
N GLU A 216 -20.05 -7.19 -6.37
CA GLU A 216 -19.67 -8.59 -6.59
C GLU A 216 -20.94 -9.47 -6.52
N PRO A 217 -21.19 -10.36 -7.49
CA PRO A 217 -22.32 -11.27 -7.40
C PRO A 217 -22.16 -12.12 -6.14
N SER A 218 -23.13 -12.01 -5.23
CA SER A 218 -23.15 -12.85 -4.03
C SER A 218 -23.18 -14.30 -4.50
N ILE A 219 -22.10 -15.05 -4.23
CA ILE A 219 -22.07 -16.49 -4.43
C ILE A 219 -23.06 -17.05 -3.40
N SER A 220 -24.28 -17.36 -3.86
CA SER A 220 -25.18 -18.16 -3.07
C SER A 220 -24.52 -19.53 -2.93
N SER A 221 -24.06 -19.84 -1.74
CA SER A 221 -23.65 -21.20 -1.37
C SER A 221 -24.89 -22.08 -1.42
N ASP A 222 -25.05 -22.82 -2.52
CA ASP A 222 -25.94 -23.97 -2.60
C ASP A 222 -25.38 -25.14 -1.77
#